data_6718fc16bcfeff083adabe9e0e68588e
#
_entry.id   6718fc16bcfeff083adabe9e0e68588e
#
_cell.length_a   1.000
_cell.length_b   1.000
_cell.length_c   1.000
_cell.angle_alpha   90.00
_cell.angle_beta   90.00
_cell.angle_gamma   90.00
#
_symmetry.space_group_name_H-M   'P 1'
#
loop_
_entity.id
_entity.type
_entity.pdbx_description
1 polymer ?
#
loop_
_entity_poly.entity_id
_entity_poly.type
_entity_poly.pdbx_seq_one_letter_code
_entity_poly.pdbx_strand_id
1 'polypeptide(L)' 'MEIKNQLVIEMYKEELARMMNENILLRAQVKQLQDDLEELNKGDE' A
#
# COMPACT_ATOMS: atom_id res chain seq x y z
N MET A 1 21.51 14.29 25.07
CA MET A 1 21.38 14.46 23.61
C MET A 1 19.94 14.83 23.28
N GLU A 2 19.76 15.99 22.72
CA GLU A 2 18.41 16.43 22.38
C GLU A 2 18.07 16.05 20.95
N ILE A 3 16.92 15.41 20.79
CA ILE A 3 16.42 15.06 19.47
C ILE A 3 15.57 16.23 18.97
N LYS A 4 15.91 16.73 17.79
CA LYS A 4 15.15 17.84 17.21
C LYS A 4 13.78 17.37 16.77
N ASN A 5 12.75 18.10 17.17
CA ASN A 5 11.37 17.78 16.80
C ASN A 5 11.17 17.72 15.27
N GLN A 6 11.86 18.60 14.56
CA GLN A 6 11.81 18.61 13.08
C GLN A 6 12.27 17.29 12.49
N LEU A 7 13.34 16.72 13.04
CA LEU A 7 13.86 15.45 12.56
C LEU A 7 12.85 14.32 12.77
N VAL A 8 12.23 14.32 13.95
CA VAL A 8 11.20 13.31 14.26
C VAL A 8 10.02 13.43 13.32
N ILE A 9 9.56 14.65 13.06
CA ILE A 9 8.45 14.87 12.13
C ILE A 9 8.79 14.41 10.72
N GLU A 10 10.00 14.70 10.26
CA GLU A 10 10.45 14.25 8.94
C GLU A 10 10.47 12.73 8.84
N MET A 11 10.93 12.06 9.88
CA MET A 11 10.94 10.59 9.92
C MET A 11 9.53 10.01 9.91
N TYR A 12 8.61 10.63 10.62
CA TYR A 12 7.20 10.21 10.58
C TYR A 12 6.63 10.37 9.17
N LYS A 13 6.93 11.46 8.50
CA LYS A 13 6.45 11.70 7.14
C LYS A 13 6.98 10.66 6.16
N GLU A 14 8.26 10.34 6.26
CA GLU A 14 8.89 9.33 5.42
C GLU A 14 8.25 7.96 5.63
N GLU A 15 8.07 7.58 6.88
CA GLU A 15 7.46 6.31 7.22
C GLU A 15 6.01 6.25 6.76
N LEU A 16 5.29 7.34 6.92
CA LEU A 16 3.90 7.42 6.47
C LEU A 16 3.81 7.26 4.96
N ALA A 17 4.68 7.93 4.22
CA ALA A 17 4.71 7.82 2.76
C ALA A 17 5.01 6.38 2.32
N ARG A 18 5.94 5.71 2.99
CA ARG A 18 6.28 4.32 2.70
C ARG A 18 5.09 3.40 2.95
N MET A 19 4.42 3.58 4.07
CA MET A 19 3.24 2.80 4.40
C MET A 19 2.10 3.02 3.42
N MET A 20 1.91 4.25 2.99
CA MET A 20 0.89 4.56 1.99
C MET A 20 1.19 3.89 0.66
N ASN A 21 2.45 3.89 0.23
CA ASN A 21 2.84 3.21 -1.00
C ASN A 21 2.62 1.71 -0.91
N GLU A 22 3.00 1.10 0.20
CA GLU A 22 2.77 -0.33 0.43
C GLU A 22 1.28 -0.66 0.41
N ASN A 23 0.47 0.20 1.02
CA ASN A 23 -0.97 0.01 1.07
C ASN A 23 -1.59 0.06 -0.33
N ILE A 24 -1.16 1.03 -1.16
CA ILE A 24 -1.64 1.15 -2.52
C ILE A 24 -1.27 -0.09 -3.34
N LEU A 25 -0.03 -0.56 -3.20
CA LEU A 25 0.42 -1.76 -3.90
C LEU A 25 -0.40 -2.98 -3.51
N LEU A 26 -0.65 -3.16 -2.22
CA LEU A 26 -1.44 -4.28 -1.74
C LEU A 26 -2.88 -4.22 -2.24
N ARG A 27 -3.46 -3.04 -2.26
CA ARG A 27 -4.81 -2.84 -2.79
C ARG A 27 -4.88 -3.16 -4.28
N ALA A 28 -3.86 -2.76 -5.02
CA ALA A 28 -3.80 -3.06 -6.44
C ALA A 28 -3.69 -4.56 -6.67
N GLN A 29 -2.88 -5.26 -5.88
CA GLN A 29 -2.77 -6.72 -5.96
C GLN A 29 -4.08 -7.41 -5.65
N VAL A 30 -4.78 -6.96 -4.61
CA VAL A 30 -6.08 -7.52 -4.26
C VAL A 30 -7.07 -7.32 -5.39
N LYS A 31 -7.11 -6.13 -5.97
CA LYS A 31 -8.02 -5.85 -7.07
C LYS A 31 -7.72 -6.71 -8.29
N GLN A 32 -6.43 -6.90 -8.59
CA GLN A 32 -6.04 -7.74 -9.71
C GLN A 32 -6.46 -9.19 -9.49
N LEU A 33 -6.28 -9.70 -8.28
CA LEU A 33 -6.71 -11.04 -7.95
C LEU A 33 -8.21 -11.21 -8.08
N GLN A 34 -8.97 -10.21 -7.67
CA GLN A 34 -10.41 -10.22 -7.81
C GLN A 34 -10.83 -10.23 -9.28
N ASP A 35 -10.17 -9.42 -10.11
CA ASP A 35 -10.44 -9.39 -11.54
C ASP A 35 -10.09 -10.73 -12.20
N ASP A 36 -8.96 -11.30 -11.82
CA ASP A 36 -8.54 -12.60 -12.35
C ASP A 36 -9.51 -13.71 -11.96
N LEU A 37 -9.99 -13.68 -10.73
CA LEU A 37 -10.97 -14.63 -10.25
C LEU A 37 -12.29 -14.50 -11.02
N GLU A 38 -12.70 -13.27 -11.28
CA GLU A 38 -13.92 -13.00 -12.03
C GLU A 38 -13.82 -13.53 -13.46
N GLU A 39 -12.68 -13.34 -14.10
CA GLU A 39 -12.45 -13.89 -15.43
C GLU A 39 -12.49 -15.41 -15.45
N LEU A 40 -11.93 -16.04 -14.43
CA LEU A 40 -11.97 -17.50 -14.31
C LEU A 40 -13.41 -18.00 -14.18
N ASN A 41 -14.22 -17.31 -13.39
CA ASN A 41 -15.61 -17.69 -13.23
C ASN A 41 -16.41 -17.51 -14.51
N LYS A 42 -16.09 -16.49 -15.30
CA LYS A 42 -16.73 -16.27 -16.60
C LYS A 42 -16.34 -17.32 -17.61
N GLY A 43 -15.13 -17.84 -17.51
CA GLY A 43 -14.65 -18.86 -18.44
C GLY A 43 -15.33 -20.21 -18.27
N ASP A 44 -15.94 -20.44 -17.12
CA ASP A 44 -16.63 -21.71 -16.81
C ASP A 44 -18.07 -21.75 -17.29
N GLU A 45 -18.55 -20.64 -17.79
CA GLU A 45 -19.91 -20.61 -18.38
C GLU A 45 -19.87 -21.06 -19.86
#